data_90bd3a89e34988c521bddf17fb322685
#
_entry.id   90bd3a89e34988c521bddf17fb322685
#
_cell.length_a   1.000
_cell.length_b   1.000
_cell.length_c   1.000
_cell.angle_alpha   90.00
_cell.angle_beta   90.00
_cell.angle_gamma   90.00
#
_symmetry.space_group_name_H-M   'P 1'
#
loop_
_entity.id
_entity.type
_entity.pdbx_description
1 polymer ?
#
loop_
_entity_poly.entity_id
_entity_poly.type
_entity_poly.pdbx_seq_one_letter_code
_entity_poly.pdbx_strand_id
1 'polypeptide(L)'
;MTLDQLCARRVAVWGVGAEGLALARLLLGRGVVPTLVDDRGHQVEPAVAAAVGAELPVLLPAEVGWASVDVLVRSPGVSRYRPELVAAEAAGVTVTTAMAVWLEDFHHAAVLAVTGTKGKSTTASLAASILEHQGRSVALVGNIGEPVTELYGRPPVDVYVVEVSSYQATDVTVSPRVCVLTSLAPDHLDWHGGVDAY
;
A
#
# COMPACT_ATOMS: atom_id res chain seq x y z
N MET A 1 4.18 3.11 11.45
CA MET A 1 2.91 3.80 11.82
C MET A 1 1.77 2.82 11.69
N THR A 2 0.94 2.65 12.74
CA THR A 2 -0.24 1.79 12.75
C THR A 2 -1.45 2.44 12.08
N LEU A 3 -2.49 1.67 11.75
CA LEU A 3 -3.75 2.19 11.21
C LEU A 3 -4.43 3.16 12.20
N ASP A 4 -4.41 2.89 13.50
CA ASP A 4 -5.00 3.78 14.49
C ASP A 4 -4.26 5.12 14.57
N GLN A 5 -2.92 5.09 14.44
CA GLN A 5 -2.12 6.31 14.35
C GLN A 5 -2.41 7.09 13.05
N LEU A 6 -2.61 6.38 11.94
CA LEU A 6 -3.01 6.98 10.66
C LEU A 6 -4.39 7.65 10.78
N CYS A 7 -5.38 6.95 11.37
CA CYS A 7 -6.73 7.48 11.55
C CYS A 7 -6.80 8.73 12.45
N ALA A 8 -5.81 8.97 13.28
CA ALA A 8 -5.72 10.16 14.12
C ALA A 8 -5.11 11.38 13.40
N ARG A 9 -4.83 11.30 12.10
CA ARG A 9 -4.14 12.30 11.30
C ARG A 9 -5.00 12.79 10.14
N ARG A 10 -4.61 13.93 9.55
CA ARG A 10 -5.16 14.42 8.27
C ARG A 10 -4.49 13.64 7.15
N VAL A 11 -5.23 12.72 6.56
CA VAL A 11 -4.69 11.74 5.61
C VAL A 11 -4.98 12.16 4.17
N ALA A 12 -3.98 12.12 3.31
CA ALA A 12 -4.14 12.10 1.87
C ALA A 12 -3.84 10.70 1.32
N VAL A 13 -4.58 10.28 0.31
CA VAL A 13 -4.35 9.03 -0.43
C VAL A 13 -4.08 9.40 -1.88
N TRP A 14 -2.88 9.12 -2.37
CA TRP A 14 -2.50 9.40 -3.74
C TRP A 14 -2.45 8.13 -4.58
N GLY A 15 -3.26 8.13 -5.64
CA GLY A 15 -3.52 7.02 -6.53
C GLY A 15 -4.78 6.25 -6.14
N VAL A 16 -5.86 6.47 -6.90
CA VAL A 16 -7.17 5.83 -6.70
C VAL A 16 -7.30 4.53 -7.50
N GLY A 17 -6.26 3.72 -7.50
CA GLY A 17 -6.29 2.33 -7.95
C GLY A 17 -6.82 1.38 -6.86
N ALA A 18 -6.65 0.06 -7.05
CA ALA A 18 -7.20 -0.95 -6.13
C ALA A 18 -6.80 -0.73 -4.66
N GLU A 19 -5.50 -0.51 -4.39
CA GLU A 19 -5.01 -0.27 -3.01
C GLU A 19 -5.52 1.06 -2.44
N GLY A 20 -5.48 2.14 -3.22
CA GLY A 20 -5.94 3.45 -2.75
C GLY A 20 -7.44 3.47 -2.46
N LEU A 21 -8.25 2.83 -3.30
CA LEU A 21 -9.70 2.71 -3.06
C LEU A 21 -10.01 1.82 -1.86
N ALA A 22 -9.29 0.71 -1.68
CA ALA A 22 -9.44 -0.14 -0.50
C ALA A 22 -9.10 0.60 0.80
N LEU A 23 -8.00 1.36 0.79
CA LEU A 23 -7.64 2.22 1.91
C LEU A 23 -8.67 3.33 2.16
N ALA A 24 -9.16 3.99 1.12
CA ALA A 24 -10.19 5.03 1.25
C ALA A 24 -11.46 4.48 1.90
N ARG A 25 -11.93 3.29 1.48
CA ARG A 25 -13.06 2.61 2.13
C ARG A 25 -12.80 2.31 3.61
N LEU A 26 -11.61 1.80 3.91
CA LEU A 26 -11.20 1.49 5.28
C LEU A 26 -11.21 2.74 6.16
N LEU A 27 -10.65 3.85 5.69
CA LEU A 27 -10.62 5.13 6.41
C LEU A 27 -12.02 5.68 6.62
N LEU A 28 -12.87 5.68 5.59
CA LEU A 28 -14.26 6.11 5.70
C LEU A 28 -15.04 5.26 6.73
N GLY A 29 -14.84 3.94 6.72
CA GLY A 29 -15.42 3.03 7.70
C GLY A 29 -14.94 3.27 9.14
N ARG A 30 -13.81 3.96 9.32
CA ARG A 30 -13.28 4.44 10.60
C ARG A 30 -13.66 5.89 10.92
N GLY A 31 -14.50 6.52 10.10
CA GLY A 31 -14.92 7.92 10.27
C GLY A 31 -13.89 8.96 9.83
N VAL A 32 -12.87 8.56 9.10
CA VAL A 32 -11.83 9.44 8.55
C VAL A 32 -12.10 9.71 7.07
N VAL A 33 -12.27 10.96 6.70
CA VAL A 33 -12.43 11.38 5.30
C VAL A 33 -11.06 11.74 4.73
N PRO A 34 -10.48 10.92 3.84
CA PRO A 34 -9.19 11.23 3.25
C PRO A 34 -9.29 12.29 2.16
N THR A 35 -8.22 13.07 1.96
CA THR A 35 -8.02 13.83 0.73
C THR A 35 -7.57 12.88 -0.36
N LEU A 36 -8.36 12.71 -1.43
CA LEU A 36 -7.99 11.86 -2.55
C LEU A 36 -7.21 12.65 -3.59
N VAL A 37 -6.14 12.05 -4.10
CA VAL A 37 -5.23 12.66 -5.09
C VAL A 37 -5.01 11.67 -6.23
N ASP A 38 -5.14 12.13 -7.47
CA ASP A 38 -4.82 11.31 -8.65
C ASP A 38 -4.41 12.23 -9.81
N ASP A 39 -3.53 11.76 -10.66
CA ASP A 39 -3.07 12.53 -11.82
C ASP A 39 -4.18 12.83 -12.84
N ARG A 40 -5.29 12.11 -12.75
CA ARG A 40 -6.50 12.31 -13.58
C ARG A 40 -7.52 13.28 -12.96
N GLY A 41 -7.34 13.64 -11.68
CA GLY A 41 -8.20 14.58 -10.95
C GLY A 41 -9.67 14.19 -11.01
N HIS A 42 -10.54 15.18 -11.23
CA HIS A 42 -12.00 15.01 -11.26
C HIS A 42 -12.53 13.95 -12.26
N GLN A 43 -11.75 13.56 -13.26
CA GLN A 43 -12.19 12.56 -14.24
C GLN A 43 -12.49 11.18 -13.63
N VAL A 44 -11.90 10.88 -12.49
CA VAL A 44 -12.08 9.58 -11.81
C VAL A 44 -13.10 9.61 -10.68
N GLU A 45 -13.66 10.77 -10.32
CA GLU A 45 -14.63 10.89 -9.24
C GLU A 45 -15.85 9.96 -9.36
N PRO A 46 -16.48 9.76 -10.55
CA PRO A 46 -17.58 8.83 -10.66
C PRO A 46 -17.19 7.38 -10.33
N ALA A 47 -15.98 6.96 -10.75
CA ALA A 47 -15.47 5.63 -10.46
C ALA A 47 -15.10 5.48 -8.96
N VAL A 48 -14.56 6.55 -8.36
CA VAL A 48 -14.27 6.61 -6.92
C VAL A 48 -15.56 6.50 -6.12
N ALA A 49 -16.58 7.33 -6.43
CA ALA A 49 -17.87 7.32 -5.74
C ALA A 49 -18.54 5.94 -5.80
N ALA A 50 -18.52 5.28 -6.96
CA ALA A 50 -19.04 3.93 -7.12
C ALA A 50 -18.26 2.89 -6.29
N ALA A 51 -16.94 3.07 -6.15
CA ALA A 51 -16.07 2.12 -5.44
C ALA A 51 -16.10 2.29 -3.93
N VAL A 52 -16.20 3.53 -3.42
CA VAL A 52 -16.12 3.82 -1.98
C VAL A 52 -17.50 4.06 -1.33
N GLY A 53 -18.54 4.22 -2.15
CA GLY A 53 -19.90 4.49 -1.66
C GLY A 53 -20.12 5.90 -1.13
N ALA A 54 -19.26 6.86 -1.49
CA ALA A 54 -19.32 8.25 -1.09
C ALA A 54 -18.78 9.16 -2.20
N GLU A 55 -19.40 10.32 -2.37
CA GLU A 55 -18.87 11.36 -3.27
C GLU A 55 -17.72 12.08 -2.59
N LEU A 56 -16.53 11.91 -3.12
CA LEU A 56 -15.31 12.55 -2.64
C LEU A 56 -14.62 13.26 -3.81
N PRO A 57 -14.19 14.52 -3.62
CA PRO A 57 -13.41 15.21 -4.63
C PRO A 57 -12.05 14.54 -4.79
N VAL A 58 -11.57 14.44 -6.03
CA VAL A 58 -10.25 13.93 -6.36
C VAL A 58 -9.42 15.08 -6.92
N LEU A 59 -8.41 15.49 -6.16
CA LEU A 59 -7.54 16.60 -6.49
C LEU A 59 -6.42 16.17 -7.45
N LEU A 60 -5.99 17.07 -8.28
CA LEU A 60 -4.69 16.96 -8.94
C LEU A 60 -3.57 17.20 -7.89
N PRO A 61 -2.38 16.61 -8.06
CA PRO A 61 -1.26 16.81 -7.13
C PRO A 61 -0.90 18.29 -6.88
N ALA A 62 -1.04 19.13 -7.91
CA ALA A 62 -0.78 20.56 -7.83
C ALA A 62 -1.84 21.36 -7.05
N GLU A 63 -3.00 20.79 -6.81
CA GLU A 63 -4.12 21.41 -6.08
C GLU A 63 -4.05 21.13 -4.57
N VAL A 64 -3.20 20.19 -4.16
CA VAL A 64 -3.09 19.78 -2.76
C VAL A 64 -2.34 20.82 -1.93
N GLY A 65 -3.02 21.34 -0.94
CA GLY A 65 -2.38 22.18 0.10
C GLY A 65 -1.63 21.31 1.11
N TRP A 66 -0.39 20.94 0.85
CA TRP A 66 0.38 20.00 1.68
C TRP A 66 0.47 20.39 3.16
N ALA A 67 0.37 21.67 3.50
CA ALA A 67 0.31 22.14 4.90
C ALA A 67 -0.95 21.67 5.66
N SER A 68 -1.98 21.23 4.94
CA SER A 68 -3.22 20.67 5.53
C SER A 68 -3.20 19.16 5.66
N VAL A 69 -2.12 18.49 5.27
CA VAL A 69 -1.94 17.03 5.28
C VAL A 69 -0.85 16.67 6.29
N ASP A 70 -1.10 15.70 7.13
CA ASP A 70 -0.09 15.17 8.07
C ASP A 70 0.59 13.93 7.51
N VAL A 71 -0.19 13.08 6.82
CA VAL A 71 0.28 11.81 6.27
C VAL A 71 -0.24 11.63 4.85
N LEU A 72 0.65 11.29 3.95
CA LEU A 72 0.35 10.90 2.58
C LEU A 72 0.59 9.41 2.41
N VAL A 73 -0.47 8.65 2.14
CA VAL A 73 -0.39 7.26 1.75
C VAL A 73 -0.40 7.19 0.23
N ARG A 74 0.74 6.84 -0.35
CA ARG A 74 0.86 6.68 -1.81
C ARG A 74 0.54 5.26 -2.25
N SER A 75 -0.15 5.12 -3.38
CA SER A 75 -0.27 3.84 -4.07
C SER A 75 1.06 3.44 -4.73
N PRO A 76 1.32 2.13 -4.96
CA PRO A 76 2.60 1.66 -5.53
C PRO A 76 2.96 2.29 -6.88
N GLY A 77 1.95 2.59 -7.72
CA GLY A 77 2.15 3.24 -9.03
C GLY A 77 2.65 4.68 -8.96
N VAL A 78 2.48 5.35 -7.82
CA VAL A 78 2.98 6.71 -7.61
C VAL A 78 4.44 6.63 -7.16
N SER A 79 5.37 7.07 -8.01
CA SER A 79 6.80 7.01 -7.68
C SER A 79 7.14 7.91 -6.49
N ARG A 80 7.90 7.34 -5.53
CA ARG A 80 8.40 8.08 -4.37
C ARG A 80 9.29 9.27 -4.75
N TYR A 81 9.89 9.23 -5.91
CA TYR A 81 10.85 10.23 -6.39
C TYR A 81 10.20 11.39 -7.15
N ARG A 82 8.88 11.47 -7.15
CA ARG A 82 8.16 12.60 -7.77
C ARG A 82 8.46 13.90 -7.05
N PRO A 83 8.65 15.02 -7.77
CA PRO A 83 8.93 16.32 -7.15
C PRO A 83 7.88 16.77 -6.14
N GLU A 84 6.61 16.46 -6.39
CA GLU A 84 5.49 16.81 -5.50
C GLU A 84 5.57 16.04 -4.17
N LEU A 85 6.05 14.77 -4.18
CA LEU A 85 6.27 13.98 -2.96
C LEU A 85 7.44 14.54 -2.16
N VAL A 86 8.53 14.90 -2.83
CA VAL A 86 9.67 15.55 -2.19
C VAL A 86 9.24 16.89 -1.56
N ALA A 87 8.42 17.66 -2.25
CA ALA A 87 7.87 18.91 -1.71
C ALA A 87 6.95 18.67 -0.51
N ALA A 88 6.11 17.64 -0.53
CA ALA A 88 5.27 17.26 0.60
C ALA A 88 6.10 16.87 1.84
N GLU A 89 7.14 16.05 1.67
CA GLU A 89 8.07 15.70 2.77
C GLU A 89 8.79 16.94 3.32
N ALA A 90 9.24 17.86 2.45
CA ALA A 90 9.86 19.12 2.87
C ALA A 90 8.87 20.03 3.65
N ALA A 91 7.57 19.90 3.39
CA ALA A 91 6.50 20.57 4.14
C ALA A 91 6.14 19.85 5.45
N GLY A 92 6.81 18.76 5.81
CA GLY A 92 6.59 17.98 7.03
C GLY A 92 5.56 16.87 6.92
N VAL A 93 5.08 16.56 5.72
CA VAL A 93 4.17 15.43 5.49
C VAL A 93 4.93 14.11 5.60
N THR A 94 4.40 13.18 6.39
CA THR A 94 4.93 11.81 6.44
C THR A 94 4.43 11.03 5.23
N VAL A 95 5.33 10.50 4.40
CA VAL A 95 4.98 9.63 3.26
C VAL A 95 5.09 8.17 3.65
N THR A 96 4.07 7.39 3.31
CA THR A 96 4.01 5.95 3.59
C THR A 96 3.19 5.20 2.53
N THR A 97 3.03 3.90 2.69
CA THR A 97 2.17 3.04 1.85
C THR A 97 1.20 2.24 2.71
N ALA A 98 0.11 1.77 2.12
CA ALA A 98 -0.84 0.87 2.80
C ALA A 98 -0.15 -0.42 3.30
N MET A 99 0.80 -0.95 2.52
CA MET A 99 1.62 -2.10 2.90
C MET A 99 2.45 -1.82 4.16
N ALA A 100 3.09 -0.66 4.25
CA ALA A 100 3.91 -0.30 5.40
C ALA A 100 3.07 -0.15 6.69
N VAL A 101 1.88 0.46 6.58
CA VAL A 101 0.92 0.57 7.70
C VAL A 101 0.45 -0.81 8.14
N TRP A 102 0.08 -1.67 7.20
CA TRP A 102 -0.38 -3.02 7.51
C TRP A 102 0.71 -3.87 8.17
N LEU A 103 1.94 -3.84 7.66
CA LEU A 103 3.06 -4.57 8.27
C LEU A 103 3.36 -4.10 9.69
N GLU A 104 3.19 -2.83 10.00
CA GLU A 104 3.34 -2.30 11.37
C GLU A 104 2.30 -2.91 12.31
N ASP A 105 1.03 -3.01 11.89
CA ASP A 105 -0.05 -3.60 12.69
C ASP A 105 0.09 -5.12 12.85
N PHE A 106 0.56 -5.80 11.80
CA PHE A 106 0.66 -7.25 11.74
C PHE A 106 2.07 -7.81 12.01
N HIS A 107 2.99 -6.99 12.53
CA HIS A 107 4.38 -7.40 12.77
C HIS A 107 4.53 -8.60 13.73
N HIS A 108 3.56 -8.82 14.61
CA HIS A 108 3.51 -9.97 15.50
C HIS A 108 2.92 -11.23 14.85
N ALA A 109 2.22 -11.10 13.74
CA ALA A 109 1.61 -12.21 13.02
C ALA A 109 2.65 -13.06 12.27
N ALA A 110 2.26 -14.25 11.85
CA ALA A 110 3.09 -15.07 10.99
C ALA A 110 2.98 -14.56 9.55
N VAL A 111 3.82 -13.60 9.19
CA VAL A 111 3.90 -13.02 7.84
C VAL A 111 5.09 -13.62 7.09
N LEU A 112 4.82 -14.24 5.94
CA LEU A 112 5.78 -14.66 4.93
C LEU A 112 5.70 -13.69 3.76
N ALA A 113 6.64 -12.78 3.63
CA ALA A 113 6.73 -11.89 2.48
C ALA A 113 7.59 -12.50 1.37
N VAL A 114 7.14 -12.32 0.13
CA VAL A 114 7.86 -12.75 -1.07
C VAL A 114 8.08 -11.55 -1.96
N THR A 115 9.35 -11.24 -2.24
CA THR A 115 9.74 -10.14 -3.13
C THR A 115 10.81 -10.59 -4.12
N GLY A 116 11.24 -9.71 -4.99
CA GLY A 116 12.27 -9.94 -6.01
C GLY A 116 11.85 -9.48 -7.39
N THR A 117 12.74 -9.56 -8.36
CA THR A 117 12.48 -9.12 -9.74
C THR A 117 11.50 -10.05 -10.44
N LYS A 118 11.77 -11.34 -10.45
CA LYS A 118 10.95 -12.38 -11.10
C LYS A 118 10.66 -13.53 -10.13
N GLY A 119 9.54 -14.24 -10.34
CA GLY A 119 9.19 -15.42 -9.57
C GLY A 119 8.38 -15.15 -8.30
N LYS A 120 8.10 -13.91 -7.94
CA LYS A 120 7.32 -13.54 -6.75
C LYS A 120 5.98 -14.27 -6.67
N SER A 121 5.12 -14.08 -7.66
CA SER A 121 3.75 -14.61 -7.67
C SER A 121 3.72 -16.14 -7.63
N THR A 122 4.61 -16.80 -8.39
CA THR A 122 4.73 -18.25 -8.39
C THR A 122 5.15 -18.76 -7.01
N THR A 123 6.15 -18.14 -6.40
CA THR A 123 6.66 -18.54 -5.09
C THR A 123 5.63 -18.28 -3.99
N ALA A 124 4.96 -17.13 -4.00
CA ALA A 124 3.93 -16.81 -3.02
C ALA A 124 2.73 -17.77 -3.13
N SER A 125 2.23 -18.02 -4.36
CA SER A 125 1.12 -18.96 -4.59
C SER A 125 1.47 -20.38 -4.19
N LEU A 126 2.69 -20.84 -4.50
CA LEU A 126 3.15 -22.16 -4.11
C LEU A 126 3.28 -22.30 -2.58
N ALA A 127 3.85 -21.30 -1.92
CA ALA A 127 3.95 -21.28 -0.46
C ALA A 127 2.58 -21.32 0.21
N ALA A 128 1.62 -20.52 -0.27
CA ALA A 128 0.24 -20.54 0.22
C ALA A 128 -0.39 -21.93 0.06
N SER A 129 -0.29 -22.53 -1.14
CA SER A 129 -0.85 -23.85 -1.43
C SER A 129 -0.24 -24.96 -0.56
N ILE A 130 1.08 -24.91 -0.30
CA ILE A 130 1.74 -25.89 0.57
C ILE A 130 1.22 -25.77 2.01
N LEU A 131 1.08 -24.54 2.53
CA LEU A 131 0.59 -24.29 3.87
C LEU A 131 -0.88 -24.71 4.03
N GLU A 132 -1.73 -24.43 3.04
CA GLU A 132 -3.12 -24.88 3.01
C GLU A 132 -3.21 -26.41 2.99
N HIS A 133 -2.37 -27.08 2.19
CA HIS A 133 -2.31 -28.54 2.16
C HIS A 133 -1.88 -29.16 3.51
N GLN A 134 -1.13 -28.41 4.31
CA GLN A 134 -0.77 -28.76 5.69
C GLN A 134 -1.87 -28.44 6.70
N GLY A 135 -3.05 -27.99 6.28
CA GLY A 135 -4.20 -27.68 7.11
C GLY A 135 -4.13 -26.32 7.81
N ARG A 136 -3.26 -25.40 7.32
CA ARG A 136 -3.21 -24.03 7.84
C ARG A 136 -4.23 -23.14 7.14
N SER A 137 -4.82 -22.22 7.88
CA SER A 137 -5.57 -21.12 7.29
C SER A 137 -4.59 -20.08 6.76
N VAL A 138 -4.73 -19.71 5.48
CA VAL A 138 -3.78 -18.81 4.78
C VAL A 138 -4.52 -17.66 4.12
N ALA A 139 -3.93 -16.47 4.16
CA ALA A 139 -4.32 -15.34 3.32
C ALA A 139 -3.19 -15.02 2.34
N LEU A 140 -3.46 -15.14 1.04
CA LEU A 140 -2.55 -14.74 -0.03
C LEU A 140 -2.96 -13.36 -0.53
N VAL A 141 -2.12 -12.35 -0.30
CA VAL A 141 -2.47 -10.94 -0.49
C VAL A 141 -1.27 -10.10 -0.98
N GLY A 142 -1.51 -8.84 -1.24
CA GLY A 142 -0.48 -7.83 -1.56
C GLY A 142 -0.48 -7.43 -3.02
N ASN A 143 0.66 -7.54 -3.71
CA ASN A 143 0.76 -7.21 -5.13
C ASN A 143 -0.01 -8.19 -6.04
N ILE A 144 -0.33 -9.37 -5.54
CA ILE A 144 -1.28 -10.32 -6.14
C ILE A 144 -2.45 -10.56 -5.18
N GLY A 145 -3.56 -11.03 -5.73
CA GLY A 145 -4.77 -11.24 -4.94
C GLY A 145 -5.45 -9.91 -4.60
N GLU A 146 -5.75 -9.73 -3.33
CA GLU A 146 -6.41 -8.52 -2.82
C GLU A 146 -5.43 -7.62 -2.05
N PRO A 147 -5.71 -6.31 -1.97
CA PRO A 147 -4.94 -5.39 -1.14
C PRO A 147 -4.91 -5.81 0.33
N VAL A 148 -3.75 -5.63 1.00
CA VAL A 148 -3.60 -5.99 2.42
C VAL A 148 -4.59 -5.26 3.34
N THR A 149 -5.08 -4.10 2.94
CA THR A 149 -6.08 -3.32 3.66
C THR A 149 -7.44 -4.01 3.77
N GLU A 150 -7.75 -4.95 2.88
CA GLU A 150 -8.98 -5.75 2.95
C GLU A 150 -8.96 -6.78 4.09
N LEU A 151 -7.80 -7.00 4.71
CA LEU A 151 -7.68 -7.89 5.87
C LEU A 151 -8.11 -7.26 7.19
N TYR A 152 -8.20 -5.94 7.25
CA TYR A 152 -8.68 -5.27 8.46
C TYR A 152 -10.15 -5.62 8.74
N GLY A 153 -10.41 -6.05 9.96
CA GLY A 153 -11.74 -6.48 10.38
C GLY A 153 -12.10 -7.93 10.03
N ARG A 154 -11.23 -8.66 9.33
CA ARG A 154 -11.40 -10.10 9.10
C ARG A 154 -10.86 -10.94 10.26
N PRO A 155 -11.39 -12.16 10.46
CA PRO A 155 -10.78 -13.09 11.40
C PRO A 155 -9.30 -13.35 11.04
N PRO A 156 -8.42 -13.47 12.04
CA PRO A 156 -7.02 -13.77 11.79
C PRO A 156 -6.86 -15.18 11.17
N VAL A 157 -5.80 -15.33 10.36
CA VAL A 157 -5.39 -16.60 9.79
C VAL A 157 -4.06 -17.07 10.41
N ASP A 158 -3.71 -18.34 10.21
CA ASP A 158 -2.46 -18.89 10.73
C ASP A 158 -1.24 -18.26 10.08
N VAL A 159 -1.30 -17.99 8.76
CA VAL A 159 -0.19 -17.41 8.00
C VAL A 159 -0.69 -16.44 6.95
N TYR A 160 -0.07 -15.27 6.88
CA TYR A 160 -0.23 -14.31 5.80
C TYR A 160 0.93 -14.48 4.82
N VAL A 161 0.63 -14.87 3.59
CA VAL A 161 1.59 -14.92 2.48
C VAL A 161 1.42 -13.65 1.65
N VAL A 162 2.42 -12.79 1.65
CA VAL A 162 2.32 -11.45 1.10
C VAL A 162 3.29 -11.28 -0.06
N GLU A 163 2.79 -11.08 -1.27
CA GLU A 163 3.64 -10.65 -2.36
C GLU A 163 3.91 -9.16 -2.23
N VAL A 164 5.18 -8.79 -2.17
CA VAL A 164 5.62 -7.39 -2.05
C VAL A 164 6.36 -6.97 -3.32
N SER A 165 5.85 -5.96 -4.03
CA SER A 165 6.56 -5.36 -5.15
C SER A 165 7.70 -4.46 -4.67
N SER A 166 8.67 -4.15 -5.55
CA SER A 166 9.73 -3.19 -5.24
C SER A 166 9.16 -1.80 -4.90
N TYR A 167 8.03 -1.42 -5.50
CA TYR A 167 7.36 -0.16 -5.23
C TYR A 167 6.77 -0.09 -3.81
N GLN A 168 6.20 -1.21 -3.33
CA GLN A 168 5.66 -1.33 -1.98
C GLN A 168 6.77 -1.42 -0.94
N ALA A 169 7.88 -2.07 -1.26
CA ALA A 169 9.02 -2.26 -0.36
C ALA A 169 9.72 -0.95 0.02
N THR A 170 9.63 0.09 -0.83
CA THR A 170 10.39 1.34 -0.66
C THR A 170 10.11 2.05 0.67
N ASP A 171 8.89 1.98 1.20
CA ASP A 171 8.50 2.67 2.44
C ASP A 171 8.27 1.70 3.61
N VAL A 172 8.62 0.43 3.45
CA VAL A 172 8.51 -0.56 4.54
C VAL A 172 9.62 -0.31 5.57
N THR A 173 9.22 -0.09 6.82
CA THR A 173 10.11 0.17 7.95
C THR A 173 10.18 -0.98 8.95
N VAL A 174 9.24 -1.93 8.85
CA VAL A 174 9.16 -3.10 9.73
C VAL A 174 9.31 -4.37 8.89
N SER A 175 10.28 -5.19 9.24
CA SER A 175 10.52 -6.45 8.54
C SER A 175 9.44 -7.48 8.87
N PRO A 176 8.90 -8.20 7.87
CA PRO A 176 8.09 -9.38 8.12
C PRO A 176 8.93 -10.46 8.82
N ARG A 177 8.25 -11.41 9.47
CA ARG A 177 8.92 -12.48 10.21
C ARG A 177 9.79 -13.37 9.32
N VAL A 178 9.35 -13.60 8.08
CA VAL A 178 10.11 -14.31 7.05
C VAL A 178 10.02 -13.51 5.76
N CYS A 179 11.14 -13.29 5.09
CA CYS A 179 11.20 -12.65 3.79
C CYS A 179 11.96 -13.53 2.81
N VAL A 180 11.36 -13.79 1.65
CA VAL A 180 11.98 -14.53 0.55
C VAL A 180 12.28 -13.56 -0.58
N LEU A 181 13.55 -13.44 -0.94
CA LEU A 181 14.01 -12.74 -2.14
C LEU A 181 14.23 -13.79 -3.25
N THR A 182 13.36 -13.78 -4.25
CA THR A 182 13.39 -14.79 -5.33
C THR A 182 14.50 -14.56 -6.33
N SER A 183 14.72 -13.31 -6.71
CA SER A 183 15.77 -12.90 -7.64
C SER A 183 16.03 -11.40 -7.52
N LEU A 184 17.22 -10.95 -7.91
CA LEU A 184 17.59 -9.54 -7.92
C LEU A 184 18.31 -9.22 -9.23
N ALA A 185 17.63 -8.45 -10.10
CA ALA A 185 18.17 -7.93 -11.34
C ALA A 185 17.53 -6.56 -11.62
N PRO A 186 18.19 -5.62 -12.31
CA PRO A 186 17.61 -4.31 -12.60
C PRO A 186 16.26 -4.42 -13.31
N ASP A 187 15.25 -3.74 -12.75
CA ASP A 187 13.89 -3.66 -13.30
C ASP A 187 13.25 -2.34 -12.83
N HIS A 188 12.25 -1.83 -13.57
CA HIS A 188 11.50 -0.61 -13.21
C HIS A 188 12.37 0.62 -12.90
N LEU A 189 13.48 0.80 -13.63
CA LEU A 189 14.46 1.84 -13.33
C LEU A 189 13.90 3.26 -13.50
N ASP A 190 12.94 3.44 -14.41
CA ASP A 190 12.26 4.73 -14.59
C ASP A 190 11.46 5.14 -13.33
N TRP A 191 10.88 4.15 -12.64
CA TRP A 191 10.17 4.40 -11.40
C TRP A 191 11.12 4.65 -10.23
N HIS A 192 12.19 3.87 -10.12
CA HIS A 192 13.16 3.95 -9.01
C HIS A 192 14.20 5.06 -9.19
N GLY A 193 14.35 5.61 -10.40
CA GLY A 193 15.35 6.62 -10.69
C GLY A 193 16.77 6.07 -10.90
N GLY A 194 16.94 4.73 -10.94
CA GLY A 194 18.21 4.08 -11.21
C GLY A 194 18.39 2.74 -10.50
N VAL A 195 19.51 2.07 -10.81
CA VAL A 195 19.84 0.74 -10.28
C VAL A 195 20.14 0.79 -8.79
N ASP A 196 20.84 1.81 -8.33
CA ASP A 196 21.25 1.94 -6.92
C ASP A 196 20.02 2.10 -5.99
N ALA A 197 19.02 2.85 -6.44
CA ALA A 197 17.79 3.03 -5.69
C ALA A 197 16.91 1.77 -5.70
N TYR A 198 16.95 0.99 -6.79
CA TYR A 198 16.27 -0.29 -6.90
C TYR A 198 16.88 -1.33 -5.97
#